data_1cc4afbc8b7622cf8c465708b800800c
#
_entry.id   1cc4afbc8b7622cf8c465708b800800c
#
_cell.length_a   1.000
_cell.length_b   1.000
_cell.length_c   1.000
_cell.angle_alpha   90.00
_cell.angle_beta   90.00
_cell.angle_gamma   90.00
#
_symmetry.space_group_name_H-M   'P 1'
#
loop_
_entity.id
_entity.type
_entity.pdbx_description
1 polymer ?
#
loop_
_entity_poly.entity_id
_entity_poly.type
_entity_poly.pdbx_seq_one_letter_code
_entity_poly.pdbx_strand_id
1 'polypeptide(L)'
;MVASALNRWSQALIKAPTTGASADTASQDGLSAGIAASQQMAKTDLGRVMAIADRFRKVGDKFNLPPALLAAIASRESRCGNALDQGFGDGGNAFGIMQIDKRFHDIPIDNDPVSTAHIEQATQILVGFLQQVAANHPTWEDEYLLKGAAAAYNSGVSNIQTKSGMDTGTTGNDYGSDVMARAQFYAAHL
;
A
#
# COMPACT_ATOMS: atom_id res chain seq x y z
N MET A 1 -24.33 -16.27 12.93
CA MET A 1 -23.11 -15.44 12.95
C MET A 1 -23.47 -14.09 12.35
N VAL A 2 -23.45 -13.03 13.15
CA VAL A 2 -23.67 -11.67 12.66
C VAL A 2 -22.38 -11.28 11.95
N ALA A 3 -22.41 -11.04 10.63
CA ALA A 3 -21.29 -10.45 9.93
C ALA A 3 -20.97 -9.12 10.61
N SER A 4 -19.79 -8.96 11.18
CA SER A 4 -19.38 -7.68 11.73
C SER A 4 -19.40 -6.66 10.60
N ALA A 5 -20.03 -5.51 10.82
CA ALA A 5 -20.02 -4.44 9.85
C ALA A 5 -18.55 -4.08 9.55
N LEU A 6 -18.19 -3.99 8.25
CA LEU A 6 -16.85 -3.55 7.84
C LEU A 6 -16.56 -2.20 8.48
N ASN A 7 -15.33 -2.02 8.97
CA ASN A 7 -14.91 -0.72 9.51
C ASN A 7 -14.88 0.35 8.40
N ARG A 8 -14.81 1.61 8.80
CA ARG A 8 -14.81 2.79 7.91
C ARG A 8 -13.84 2.61 6.72
N TRP A 9 -12.60 2.23 7.01
CA TRP A 9 -11.56 2.16 5.99
C TRP A 9 -11.66 0.91 5.11
N SER A 10 -12.23 -0.18 5.61
CA SER A 10 -12.55 -1.35 4.77
C SER A 10 -13.67 -1.03 3.76
N GLN A 11 -14.66 -0.24 4.17
CA GLN A 11 -15.69 0.26 3.24
C GLN A 11 -15.11 1.23 2.20
N ALA A 12 -14.23 2.14 2.64
CA ALA A 12 -13.54 3.06 1.76
C ALA A 12 -12.67 2.33 0.73
N LEU A 13 -11.93 1.29 1.15
CA LEU A 13 -11.11 0.48 0.25
C LEU A 13 -11.92 -0.16 -0.89
N ILE A 14 -13.07 -0.75 -0.56
CA ILE A 14 -13.94 -1.40 -1.56
C ILE A 14 -14.47 -0.38 -2.58
N LYS A 15 -14.75 0.86 -2.14
CA LYS A 15 -15.29 1.94 -2.98
C LYS A 15 -14.20 2.74 -3.70
N ALA A 16 -12.94 2.60 -3.32
CA ALA A 16 -11.86 3.42 -3.84
C ALA A 16 -11.76 3.30 -5.38
N PRO A 17 -11.83 4.43 -6.10
CA PRO A 17 -11.69 4.41 -7.54
C PRO A 17 -10.26 4.07 -7.92
N THR A 18 -10.13 3.18 -8.91
CA THR A 18 -8.82 2.79 -9.42
C THR A 18 -8.83 2.58 -10.92
N THR A 19 -7.72 2.90 -11.55
CA THR A 19 -7.41 2.55 -12.93
C THR A 19 -6.45 1.36 -13.02
N GLY A 20 -5.96 0.89 -11.88
CA GLY A 20 -4.94 -0.16 -11.81
C GLY A 20 -3.56 0.33 -12.26
N ALA A 21 -2.72 -0.61 -12.64
CA ALA A 21 -1.34 -0.38 -13.07
C ALA A 21 -1.27 0.36 -14.42
N SER A 22 -0.34 1.30 -14.53
CA SER A 22 0.05 1.91 -15.81
C SER A 22 0.74 0.89 -16.73
N ALA A 23 1.01 1.31 -17.97
CA ALA A 23 1.77 0.47 -18.91
C ALA A 23 3.19 0.21 -18.38
N ASP A 24 3.85 1.21 -17.78
CA ASP A 24 5.18 1.08 -17.23
C ASP A 24 5.23 0.06 -16.09
N THR A 25 4.26 0.12 -15.16
CA THR A 25 4.15 -0.81 -14.04
C THR A 25 3.79 -2.22 -14.51
N ALA A 26 2.79 -2.36 -15.37
CA ALA A 26 2.31 -3.64 -15.86
C ALA A 26 3.35 -4.39 -16.71
N SER A 27 4.16 -3.65 -17.49
CA SER A 27 5.19 -4.22 -18.36
C SER A 27 6.29 -4.98 -17.59
N GLN A 28 6.51 -4.66 -16.31
CA GLN A 28 7.47 -5.37 -15.45
C GLN A 28 7.14 -6.87 -15.31
N ASP A 29 5.86 -7.22 -15.41
CA ASP A 29 5.38 -8.62 -15.38
C ASP A 29 4.89 -9.08 -16.78
N GLY A 30 5.20 -8.34 -17.84
CA GLY A 30 4.76 -8.65 -19.20
C GLY A 30 3.24 -8.51 -19.41
N LEU A 31 2.58 -7.66 -18.62
CA LEU A 31 1.13 -7.45 -18.63
C LEU A 31 0.76 -6.15 -19.36
N SER A 32 -0.48 -6.06 -19.81
CA SER A 32 -1.08 -4.82 -20.32
C SER A 32 -1.65 -4.00 -19.16
N ALA A 33 -1.60 -2.66 -19.27
CA ALA A 33 -2.11 -1.75 -18.25
C ALA A 33 -3.56 -2.04 -17.81
N GLY A 34 -3.87 -1.68 -16.58
CA GLY A 34 -5.24 -1.74 -16.06
C GLY A 34 -5.38 -2.49 -14.73
N ILE A 35 -6.60 -2.55 -14.24
CA ILE A 35 -6.94 -3.23 -12.97
C ILE A 35 -6.57 -4.71 -13.02
N ALA A 36 -6.78 -5.38 -14.15
CA ALA A 36 -6.45 -6.79 -14.33
C ALA A 36 -4.95 -7.06 -14.14
N ALA A 37 -4.07 -6.13 -14.55
CA ALA A 37 -2.63 -6.24 -14.32
C ALA A 37 -2.30 -6.16 -12.82
N SER A 38 -2.83 -5.17 -12.11
CA SER A 38 -2.65 -5.04 -10.67
C SER A 38 -3.10 -6.29 -9.91
N GLN A 39 -4.26 -6.83 -10.26
CA GLN A 39 -4.81 -8.04 -9.66
C GLN A 39 -3.97 -9.28 -9.99
N GLN A 40 -3.45 -9.39 -11.22
CA GLN A 40 -2.55 -10.49 -11.59
C GLN A 40 -1.22 -10.40 -10.84
N MET A 41 -0.63 -9.21 -10.68
CA MET A 41 0.57 -9.01 -9.87
C MET A 41 0.31 -9.35 -8.39
N ALA A 42 -0.83 -8.90 -7.84
CA ALA A 42 -1.25 -9.28 -6.49
C ALA A 42 -1.42 -10.79 -6.32
N LYS A 43 -2.00 -11.46 -7.30
CA LYS A 43 -2.14 -12.93 -7.32
C LYS A 43 -0.79 -13.63 -7.36
N THR A 44 0.16 -13.13 -8.13
CA THR A 44 1.54 -13.64 -8.18
C THR A 44 2.22 -13.56 -6.81
N ASP A 45 1.93 -12.49 -6.04
CA ASP A 45 2.52 -12.26 -4.72
C ASP A 45 1.74 -12.94 -3.57
N LEU A 46 0.54 -13.49 -3.85
CA LEU A 46 -0.41 -13.98 -2.85
C LEU A 46 0.22 -14.99 -1.87
N GLY A 47 1.02 -15.92 -2.36
CA GLY A 47 1.68 -16.93 -1.51
C GLY A 47 2.56 -16.29 -0.44
N ARG A 48 3.33 -15.26 -0.79
CA ARG A 48 4.19 -14.52 0.15
C ARG A 48 3.38 -13.68 1.12
N VAL A 49 2.31 -13.05 0.65
CA VAL A 49 1.38 -12.29 1.49
C VAL A 49 0.72 -13.21 2.52
N MET A 50 0.23 -14.37 2.10
CA MET A 50 -0.45 -15.32 2.98
C MET A 50 0.49 -15.95 4.01
N ALA A 51 1.78 -16.11 3.70
CA ALA A 51 2.78 -16.60 4.65
C ALA A 51 2.95 -15.70 5.89
N ILE A 52 2.62 -14.42 5.79
CA ILE A 52 2.70 -13.43 6.87
C ILE A 52 1.35 -12.72 7.14
N ALA A 53 0.24 -13.32 6.70
CA ALA A 53 -1.10 -12.73 6.80
C ALA A 53 -1.46 -12.27 8.22
N ASP A 54 -1.08 -13.05 9.24
CA ASP A 54 -1.38 -12.72 10.62
C ASP A 54 -0.65 -11.46 11.10
N ARG A 55 0.52 -11.15 10.52
CA ARG A 55 1.23 -9.89 10.80
C ARG A 55 0.46 -8.70 10.24
N PHE A 56 -0.04 -8.79 9.01
CA PHE A 56 -0.89 -7.75 8.42
C PHE A 56 -2.20 -7.57 9.17
N ARG A 57 -2.87 -8.66 9.59
CA ARG A 57 -4.10 -8.60 10.41
C ARG A 57 -3.83 -7.92 11.75
N LYS A 58 -2.80 -8.36 12.48
CA LYS A 58 -2.44 -7.78 13.77
C LYS A 58 -2.18 -6.28 13.69
N VAL A 59 -1.43 -5.84 12.67
CA VAL A 59 -1.11 -4.42 12.48
C VAL A 59 -2.33 -3.65 11.99
N GLY A 60 -3.10 -4.21 11.06
CA GLY A 60 -4.34 -3.62 10.59
C GLY A 60 -5.32 -3.36 11.74
N ASP A 61 -5.53 -4.35 12.62
CA ASP A 61 -6.37 -4.21 13.81
C ASP A 61 -5.86 -3.10 14.74
N LYS A 62 -4.54 -3.05 14.99
CA LYS A 62 -3.92 -2.05 15.85
C LYS A 62 -4.15 -0.61 15.36
N PHE A 63 -4.09 -0.39 14.05
CA PHE A 63 -4.23 0.93 13.42
C PHE A 63 -5.62 1.20 12.82
N ASN A 64 -6.54 0.25 12.97
CA ASN A 64 -7.88 0.30 12.39
C ASN A 64 -7.86 0.52 10.87
N LEU A 65 -6.89 -0.10 10.17
CA LEU A 65 -6.75 -0.09 8.72
C LEU A 65 -6.99 -1.49 8.14
N PRO A 66 -7.47 -1.60 6.88
CA PRO A 66 -7.62 -2.90 6.24
C PRO A 66 -6.27 -3.61 6.10
N PRO A 67 -6.10 -4.86 6.58
CA PRO A 67 -4.88 -5.64 6.36
C PRO A 67 -4.51 -5.75 4.88
N ALA A 68 -5.52 -5.81 4.02
CA ALA A 68 -5.40 -5.85 2.57
C ALA A 68 -4.66 -4.63 1.99
N LEU A 69 -4.83 -3.44 2.58
CA LEU A 69 -4.11 -2.23 2.17
C LEU A 69 -2.61 -2.36 2.47
N LEU A 70 -2.26 -2.85 3.66
CA LEU A 70 -0.87 -3.03 4.07
C LEU A 70 -0.17 -4.08 3.18
N ALA A 71 -0.86 -5.19 2.91
CA ALA A 71 -0.38 -6.23 1.99
C ALA A 71 -0.19 -5.69 0.55
N ALA A 72 -1.08 -4.82 0.08
CA ALA A 72 -0.99 -4.20 -1.24
C ALA A 72 0.22 -3.27 -1.36
N ILE A 73 0.49 -2.47 -0.32
CA ILE A 73 1.71 -1.64 -0.29
C ILE A 73 2.95 -2.54 -0.30
N ALA A 74 3.02 -3.58 0.53
CA ALA A 74 4.15 -4.52 0.53
C ALA A 74 4.34 -5.23 -0.82
N SER A 75 3.24 -5.59 -1.49
CA SER A 75 3.26 -6.15 -2.85
C SER A 75 3.78 -5.14 -3.88
N ARG A 76 3.34 -3.88 -3.81
CA ARG A 76 3.79 -2.83 -4.72
C ARG A 76 5.26 -2.47 -4.50
N GLU A 77 5.68 -2.32 -3.25
CA GLU A 77 7.02 -1.85 -2.88
C GLU A 77 8.12 -2.88 -3.17
N SER A 78 7.88 -4.13 -2.83
CA SER A 78 8.94 -5.15 -2.87
C SER A 78 8.50 -6.51 -3.38
N ARG A 79 7.31 -6.65 -3.97
CA ARG A 79 6.71 -7.94 -4.29
C ARG A 79 6.61 -8.82 -3.02
N CYS A 80 6.24 -8.18 -1.90
CA CYS A 80 6.22 -8.77 -0.56
C CYS A 80 7.54 -9.49 -0.22
N GLY A 81 8.65 -8.80 -0.46
CA GLY A 81 10.01 -9.24 -0.15
C GLY A 81 10.78 -9.90 -1.28
N ASN A 82 10.12 -10.30 -2.38
CA ASN A 82 10.79 -11.01 -3.49
C ASN A 82 11.82 -10.15 -4.24
N ALA A 83 11.66 -8.83 -4.21
CA ALA A 83 12.56 -7.89 -4.88
C ALA A 83 13.65 -7.32 -3.97
N LEU A 84 13.74 -7.77 -2.72
CA LEU A 84 14.74 -7.29 -1.77
C LEU A 84 16.08 -8.01 -1.94
N ASP A 85 17.17 -7.24 -1.78
CA ASP A 85 18.51 -7.76 -1.59
C ASP A 85 18.91 -7.55 -0.12
N GLN A 86 19.14 -8.64 0.64
CA GLN A 86 19.46 -8.62 2.07
C GLN A 86 18.50 -7.73 2.92
N GLY A 87 17.23 -7.69 2.54
CA GLY A 87 16.20 -6.89 3.21
C GLY A 87 16.07 -5.45 2.71
N PHE A 88 16.85 -5.03 1.72
CA PHE A 88 16.84 -3.67 1.18
C PHE A 88 16.42 -3.63 -0.29
N GLY A 89 15.81 -2.50 -0.68
CA GLY A 89 15.57 -2.06 -2.05
C GLY A 89 16.14 -0.68 -2.29
N ASP A 90 15.82 -0.07 -3.44
CA ASP A 90 16.26 1.27 -3.84
C ASP A 90 17.78 1.48 -3.67
N GLY A 91 18.59 0.56 -4.19
CA GLY A 91 20.05 0.64 -4.06
C GLY A 91 20.54 0.63 -2.61
N GLY A 92 19.78 0.05 -1.69
CA GLY A 92 20.09 -0.03 -0.27
C GLY A 92 19.54 1.15 0.56
N ASN A 93 18.72 2.02 -0.01
CA ASN A 93 18.14 3.17 0.70
C ASN A 93 16.82 2.85 1.40
N ALA A 94 16.07 1.87 0.95
CA ALA A 94 14.78 1.51 1.51
C ALA A 94 14.82 0.11 2.13
N PHE A 95 14.26 -0.03 3.32
CA PHE A 95 14.29 -1.26 4.11
C PHE A 95 12.92 -1.94 4.16
N GLY A 96 12.97 -3.27 4.09
CA GLY A 96 11.86 -4.17 4.36
C GLY A 96 10.78 -4.21 3.30
N ILE A 97 9.77 -5.05 3.55
CA ILE A 97 8.71 -5.31 2.54
C ILE A 97 7.89 -4.08 2.18
N MET A 98 7.83 -3.06 3.04
CA MET A 98 7.12 -1.80 2.81
C MET A 98 8.05 -0.62 2.51
N GLN A 99 9.33 -0.88 2.27
CA GLN A 99 10.34 0.07 1.76
C GLN A 99 10.42 1.39 2.54
N ILE A 100 10.72 1.30 3.86
CA ILE A 100 10.97 2.49 4.68
C ILE A 100 12.32 3.09 4.29
N ASP A 101 12.30 4.35 3.87
CA ASP A 101 13.50 5.08 3.47
C ASP A 101 14.34 5.47 4.69
N LYS A 102 15.53 4.87 4.79
CA LYS A 102 16.47 5.09 5.90
C LYS A 102 17.07 6.50 5.95
N ARG A 103 16.90 7.29 4.89
CA ARG A 103 17.35 8.70 4.87
C ARG A 103 16.42 9.61 5.69
N PHE A 104 15.19 9.16 5.95
CA PHE A 104 14.14 9.92 6.65
C PHE A 104 13.65 9.24 7.91
N HIS A 105 13.94 7.94 8.09
CA HIS A 105 13.44 7.13 9.18
C HIS A 105 14.52 6.19 9.72
N ASP A 106 14.56 6.01 11.04
CA ASP A 106 15.38 4.97 11.65
C ASP A 106 14.84 3.58 11.31
N ILE A 107 15.73 2.65 10.99
CA ILE A 107 15.34 1.26 10.70
C ILE A 107 15.11 0.50 12.03
N PRO A 108 14.09 -0.37 12.12
CA PRO A 108 13.83 -1.19 13.29
C PRO A 108 15.06 -1.99 13.73
N ILE A 109 15.24 -2.13 15.05
CA ILE A 109 16.43 -2.74 15.65
C ILE A 109 16.57 -4.24 15.31
N ASP A 110 15.47 -4.94 15.07
CA ASP A 110 15.45 -6.37 14.74
C ASP A 110 15.91 -6.70 13.31
N ASN A 111 16.01 -5.69 12.44
CA ASN A 111 16.41 -5.84 11.04
C ASN A 111 15.73 -7.01 10.28
N ASP A 112 14.59 -7.52 10.77
CA ASP A 112 13.76 -8.48 10.03
C ASP A 112 12.86 -7.73 9.05
N PRO A 113 13.12 -7.82 7.73
CA PRO A 113 12.42 -7.04 6.72
C PRO A 113 10.94 -7.38 6.58
N VAL A 114 10.49 -8.47 7.18
CA VAL A 114 9.09 -8.93 7.19
C VAL A 114 8.47 -8.90 8.58
N SER A 115 9.16 -8.33 9.59
CA SER A 115 8.70 -8.34 10.97
C SER A 115 7.42 -7.54 11.19
N THR A 116 6.69 -7.88 12.26
CA THR A 116 5.56 -7.08 12.71
C THR A 116 6.00 -5.65 13.04
N ALA A 117 7.18 -5.45 13.64
CA ALA A 117 7.72 -4.13 13.98
C ALA A 117 7.94 -3.27 12.72
N HIS A 118 8.50 -3.85 11.65
CA HIS A 118 8.65 -3.18 10.36
C HIS A 118 7.30 -2.76 9.78
N ILE A 119 6.32 -3.67 9.74
CA ILE A 119 4.98 -3.38 9.22
C ILE A 119 4.28 -2.31 10.07
N GLU A 120 4.44 -2.35 11.41
CA GLU A 120 3.90 -1.32 12.31
C GLU A 120 4.50 0.07 12.01
N GLN A 121 5.82 0.16 11.86
CA GLN A 121 6.48 1.43 11.55
C GLN A 121 6.00 2.00 10.20
N ALA A 122 5.97 1.18 9.16
CA ALA A 122 5.47 1.58 7.85
C ALA A 122 4.00 2.02 7.89
N THR A 123 3.17 1.30 8.66
CA THR A 123 1.77 1.65 8.86
C THR A 123 1.60 2.95 9.62
N GLN A 124 2.44 3.24 10.60
CA GLN A 124 2.43 4.51 11.33
C GLN A 124 2.74 5.69 10.38
N ILE A 125 3.68 5.53 9.45
CA ILE A 125 3.97 6.52 8.41
C ILE A 125 2.74 6.73 7.52
N LEU A 126 2.09 5.64 7.06
CA LEU A 126 0.87 5.71 6.26
C LEU A 126 -0.27 6.43 6.99
N VAL A 127 -0.47 6.16 8.28
CA VAL A 127 -1.47 6.85 9.11
C VAL A 127 -1.17 8.34 9.21
N GLY A 128 0.12 8.71 9.34
CA GLY A 128 0.53 10.11 9.32
C GLY A 128 0.16 10.81 8.01
N PHE A 129 0.36 10.15 6.88
CA PHE A 129 -0.07 10.67 5.57
C PHE A 129 -1.60 10.75 5.46
N LEU A 130 -2.33 9.75 5.95
CA LEU A 130 -3.79 9.77 5.93
C LEU A 130 -4.35 10.97 6.73
N GLN A 131 -3.79 11.25 7.90
CA GLN A 131 -4.16 12.40 8.72
C GLN A 131 -3.88 13.73 8.00
N GLN A 132 -2.72 13.86 7.36
CA GLN A 132 -2.34 15.06 6.64
C GLN A 132 -3.19 15.27 5.37
N VAL A 133 -3.47 14.21 4.61
CA VAL A 133 -4.37 14.28 3.44
C VAL A 133 -5.78 14.68 3.88
N ALA A 134 -6.29 14.11 4.98
CA ALA A 134 -7.60 14.48 5.52
C ALA A 134 -7.66 15.94 6.00
N ALA A 135 -6.59 16.43 6.62
CA ALA A 135 -6.50 17.83 7.04
C ALA A 135 -6.44 18.81 5.85
N ASN A 136 -5.72 18.45 4.79
CA ASN A 136 -5.61 19.26 3.58
C ASN A 136 -6.88 19.21 2.71
N HIS A 137 -7.63 18.12 2.79
CA HIS A 137 -8.82 17.88 1.95
C HIS A 137 -10.03 17.45 2.80
N PRO A 138 -10.54 18.32 3.71
CA PRO A 138 -11.57 17.94 4.68
C PRO A 138 -12.94 17.60 4.08
N THR A 139 -13.13 17.88 2.78
CA THR A 139 -14.38 17.59 2.06
C THR A 139 -14.30 16.35 1.17
N TRP A 140 -13.14 15.67 1.16
CA TRP A 140 -13.02 14.44 0.38
C TRP A 140 -13.70 13.27 1.09
N GLU A 141 -14.30 12.38 0.31
CA GLU A 141 -14.86 11.13 0.79
C GLU A 141 -13.72 10.16 1.20
N ASP A 142 -14.03 9.26 2.11
CA ASP A 142 -13.06 8.34 2.72
C ASP A 142 -12.24 7.54 1.70
N GLU A 143 -12.85 7.11 0.60
CA GLU A 143 -12.17 6.39 -0.48
C GLU A 143 -11.09 7.21 -1.17
N TYR A 144 -11.28 8.52 -1.32
CA TYR A 144 -10.27 9.42 -1.88
C TYR A 144 -9.20 9.77 -0.86
N LEU A 145 -9.55 9.90 0.43
CA LEU A 145 -8.58 10.09 1.50
C LEU A 145 -7.65 8.89 1.62
N LEU A 146 -8.21 7.67 1.57
CA LEU A 146 -7.44 6.42 1.66
C LEU A 146 -6.51 6.25 0.45
N LYS A 147 -7.01 6.47 -0.77
CA LYS A 147 -6.20 6.44 -1.99
C LYS A 147 -5.14 7.53 -1.99
N GLY A 148 -5.48 8.74 -1.56
CA GLY A 148 -4.54 9.85 -1.42
C GLY A 148 -3.41 9.54 -0.43
N ALA A 149 -3.72 8.89 0.69
CA ALA A 149 -2.70 8.44 1.65
C ALA A 149 -1.77 7.39 1.04
N ALA A 150 -2.30 6.45 0.26
CA ALA A 150 -1.49 5.47 -0.46
C ALA A 150 -0.57 6.15 -1.50
N ALA A 151 -1.08 7.09 -2.29
CA ALA A 151 -0.27 7.86 -3.24
C ALA A 151 0.80 8.70 -2.53
N ALA A 152 0.46 9.32 -1.38
CA ALA A 152 1.39 10.09 -0.56
C ALA A 152 2.52 9.24 0.03
N TYR A 153 2.28 7.95 0.26
CA TYR A 153 3.31 7.02 0.73
C TYR A 153 4.52 6.97 -0.23
N ASN A 154 4.27 7.11 -1.52
CA ASN A 154 5.30 7.14 -2.57
C ASN A 154 5.82 8.55 -2.87
N SER A 155 4.94 9.56 -2.95
CA SER A 155 5.29 10.89 -3.49
C SER A 155 5.24 12.02 -2.46
N GLY A 156 4.86 11.73 -1.21
CA GLY A 156 4.64 12.73 -0.17
C GLY A 156 3.29 13.45 -0.30
N VAL A 157 2.84 14.02 0.83
CA VAL A 157 1.52 14.68 0.92
C VAL A 157 1.40 15.92 0.03
N SER A 158 2.51 16.66 -0.16
CA SER A 158 2.51 17.86 -1.00
C SER A 158 2.13 17.60 -2.46
N ASN A 159 2.28 16.35 -2.91
CA ASN A 159 1.89 15.94 -4.25
C ASN A 159 0.37 15.68 -4.39
N ILE A 160 -0.35 15.52 -3.29
CA ILE A 160 -1.78 15.19 -3.29
C ILE A 160 -2.59 16.48 -3.32
N GLN A 161 -2.90 16.97 -4.52
CA GLN A 161 -3.58 18.26 -4.73
C GLN A 161 -5.04 18.10 -5.17
N THR A 162 -5.35 17.11 -6.00
CA THR A 162 -6.70 16.88 -6.53
C THR A 162 -7.03 15.39 -6.56
N LYS A 163 -8.32 15.06 -6.54
CA LYS A 163 -8.79 13.67 -6.66
C LYS A 163 -8.34 12.99 -7.96
N SER A 164 -8.34 13.71 -9.06
CA SER A 164 -7.96 13.17 -10.37
C SER A 164 -6.45 13.13 -10.61
N GLY A 165 -5.68 13.99 -9.95
CA GLY A 165 -4.25 14.14 -10.14
C GLY A 165 -3.38 13.50 -9.08
N MET A 166 -3.96 12.77 -8.09
CA MET A 166 -3.20 12.25 -6.96
C MET A 166 -2.11 11.23 -7.32
N ASP A 167 -2.23 10.55 -8.45
CA ASP A 167 -1.21 9.62 -8.96
C ASP A 167 -0.14 10.32 -9.82
N THR A 168 -0.38 11.56 -10.26
CA THR A 168 0.60 12.30 -11.07
C THR A 168 1.87 12.57 -10.25
N GLY A 169 3.03 12.18 -10.78
CA GLY A 169 4.32 12.33 -10.10
C GLY A 169 4.67 11.19 -9.14
N THR A 170 3.79 10.21 -8.95
CA THR A 170 4.15 8.94 -8.30
C THR A 170 4.92 8.04 -9.26
N THR A 171 5.61 7.04 -8.74
CA THR A 171 6.29 6.03 -9.57
C THR A 171 5.29 5.35 -10.51
N GLY A 172 5.52 5.45 -11.82
CA GLY A 172 4.60 4.97 -12.86
C GLY A 172 3.35 5.83 -13.07
N ASN A 173 3.21 6.94 -12.35
CA ASN A 173 2.01 7.78 -12.31
C ASN A 173 0.72 6.99 -12.01
N ASP A 174 0.83 5.93 -11.20
CA ASP A 174 -0.26 4.98 -10.93
C ASP A 174 -0.25 4.42 -9.52
N TYR A 175 0.67 4.86 -8.67
CA TYR A 175 0.92 4.19 -7.39
C TYR A 175 -0.34 4.01 -6.53
N GLY A 176 -1.10 5.07 -6.30
CA GLY A 176 -2.36 4.98 -5.54
C GLY A 176 -3.39 4.08 -6.22
N SER A 177 -3.52 4.17 -7.54
CA SER A 177 -4.42 3.32 -8.33
C SER A 177 -4.02 1.85 -8.29
N ASP A 178 -2.73 1.53 -8.51
CA ASP A 178 -2.24 0.15 -8.47
C ASP A 178 -2.39 -0.45 -7.06
N VAL A 179 -2.03 0.30 -6.00
CA VAL A 179 -2.21 -0.15 -4.61
C VAL A 179 -3.68 -0.42 -4.30
N MET A 180 -4.63 0.47 -4.70
CA MET A 180 -6.05 0.22 -4.46
C MET A 180 -6.54 -1.04 -5.17
N ALA A 181 -6.16 -1.26 -6.43
CA ALA A 181 -6.57 -2.45 -7.18
C ALA A 181 -6.01 -3.75 -6.57
N ARG A 182 -4.74 -3.76 -6.12
CA ARG A 182 -4.14 -4.88 -5.39
C ARG A 182 -4.85 -5.11 -4.05
N ALA A 183 -5.14 -4.04 -3.31
CA ALA A 183 -5.80 -4.13 -2.02
C ALA A 183 -7.23 -4.66 -2.13
N GLN A 184 -7.99 -4.26 -3.16
CA GLN A 184 -9.31 -4.81 -3.45
C GLN A 184 -9.24 -6.31 -3.76
N PHE A 185 -8.19 -6.77 -4.45
CA PHE A 185 -7.95 -8.21 -4.65
C PHE A 185 -7.66 -8.91 -3.31
N TYR A 186 -6.77 -8.37 -2.48
CA TYR A 186 -6.41 -8.98 -1.19
C TYR A 186 -7.54 -8.95 -0.17
N ALA A 187 -8.49 -8.02 -0.26
CA ALA A 187 -9.65 -7.95 0.64
C ALA A 187 -10.52 -9.22 0.62
N ALA A 188 -10.44 -10.02 -0.43
CA ALA A 188 -11.11 -11.34 -0.50
C ALA A 188 -10.29 -12.47 0.16
N HIS A 189 -9.07 -12.21 0.64
CA HIS A 189 -8.13 -13.23 1.16
C HIS A 189 -7.67 -12.94 2.59
N LEU A 190 -7.74 -11.69 3.05
CA LEU A 190 -7.29 -11.19 4.34
C LEU A 190 -8.46 -10.70 5.21
#